data_1af002f357886d264c4d484d1f857892
#
_entry.id   1af002f357886d264c4d484d1f857892
#
_cell.length_a   1.000
_cell.length_b   1.000
_cell.length_c   1.000
_cell.angle_alpha   90.00
_cell.angle_beta   90.00
_cell.angle_gamma   90.00
#
_symmetry.space_group_name_H-M   'P 1'
#
loop_
_entity.id
_entity.type
_entity.pdbx_description
1 polymer ?
#
loop_
_entity_poly.entity_id
_entity_poly.type
_entity_poly.pdbx_seq_one_letter_code
_entity_poly.pdbx_strand_id
1 'polypeptide(L)'
;MSCSGCSFKGMSTAVEDAFVGVRFREETNLTLCTTGGRIFARGEKVVVDLESGPTFGHIEQSPMPVFKPCQKSSARPILRAADSNDLSAYDRQIQNEMNGKLFAQERSRALGLEMKISLVDFSLNGKKAAFYFTSDGRVDFRQLVRDLSSRFSVRVKMVQVGARDEAGLVGGIGVCGLTLCCSTWLKDFRPISIQMAKRQNLSLNPSKISGQCGRLLCCLAYEDDHYKASKNQDRGQAPTLPVLA
;
A
#
# COMPACT_ATOMS: atom_id res chain seq x y z
N MET A 1 18.18 18.81 -11.65
CA MET A 1 19.17 17.95 -12.35
C MET A 1 18.66 17.71 -13.76
N SER A 2 19.26 18.35 -14.75
CA SER A 2 18.88 18.23 -16.17
C SER A 2 19.38 16.89 -16.70
N CYS A 3 18.46 16.02 -17.15
CA CYS A 3 18.81 14.82 -17.89
C CYS A 3 19.26 15.21 -19.31
N SER A 4 20.55 15.46 -19.50
CA SER A 4 21.18 15.59 -20.81
C SER A 4 21.52 14.20 -21.35
N GLY A 5 20.55 13.51 -21.99
CA GLY A 5 20.82 12.20 -22.59
C GLY A 5 19.64 11.42 -23.15
N CYS A 6 18.43 11.94 -23.09
CA CYS A 6 17.28 11.30 -23.76
C CYS A 6 17.27 11.65 -25.26
N SER A 7 18.06 10.92 -26.06
CA SER A 7 17.88 10.88 -27.51
C SER A 7 16.69 9.97 -27.84
N PHE A 8 15.61 10.53 -28.33
CA PHE A 8 14.49 9.82 -28.93
C PHE A 8 14.99 9.12 -30.21
N LYS A 9 15.41 7.88 -30.11
CA LYS A 9 15.68 7.02 -31.28
C LYS A 9 14.73 5.84 -31.26
N GLY A 10 13.79 5.85 -32.18
CA GLY A 10 13.13 4.69 -32.75
C GLY A 10 12.10 4.01 -31.85
N MET A 11 10.82 4.24 -32.12
CA MET A 11 9.76 3.32 -31.73
C MET A 11 10.04 1.96 -32.37
N SER A 12 10.60 1.03 -31.62
CA SER A 12 10.59 -0.38 -31.97
C SER A 12 9.19 -0.91 -31.69
N THR A 13 8.53 -1.42 -32.70
CA THR A 13 7.23 -2.09 -32.62
C THR A 13 7.31 -3.53 -32.09
N ALA A 14 8.42 -3.91 -31.51
CA ALA A 14 8.56 -5.19 -30.84
C ALA A 14 7.80 -5.13 -29.47
N VAL A 15 6.77 -5.94 -29.35
CA VAL A 15 5.94 -6.15 -28.15
C VAL A 15 6.79 -6.92 -27.09
N GLU A 16 8.03 -6.50 -26.85
CA GLU A 16 8.94 -7.32 -26.04
C GLU A 16 8.72 -7.13 -24.54
N ASP A 17 8.30 -5.96 -24.08
CA ASP A 17 7.94 -5.75 -22.68
C ASP A 17 6.95 -4.59 -22.52
N ALA A 18 5.71 -4.89 -22.24
CA ALA A 18 4.74 -3.89 -21.84
C ALA A 18 4.58 -3.90 -20.31
N PHE A 19 4.33 -2.73 -19.72
CA PHE A 19 3.93 -2.64 -18.32
C PHE A 19 2.41 -2.60 -18.22
N VAL A 20 1.89 -3.31 -17.23
CA VAL A 20 0.48 -3.26 -16.84
C VAL A 20 0.36 -2.91 -15.36
N GLY A 21 -0.67 -2.16 -15.01
CA GLY A 21 -1.02 -1.89 -13.63
C GLY A 21 -1.86 -3.03 -13.08
N VAL A 22 -1.30 -3.79 -12.14
CA VAL A 22 -1.99 -4.90 -11.47
C VAL A 22 -2.41 -4.46 -10.06
N ARG A 23 -3.65 -4.73 -9.71
CA ARG A 23 -4.19 -4.57 -8.37
C ARG A 23 -4.29 -5.93 -7.69
N PHE A 24 -3.62 -6.09 -6.56
CA PHE A 24 -3.64 -7.35 -5.80
C PHE A 24 -4.82 -7.46 -4.85
N ARG A 25 -5.32 -6.32 -4.37
CA ARG A 25 -6.51 -6.19 -3.51
C ARG A 25 -7.25 -4.92 -3.88
N GLU A 26 -8.55 -4.85 -3.61
CA GLU A 26 -9.37 -3.67 -3.92
C GLU A 26 -8.86 -2.38 -3.26
N GLU A 27 -8.18 -2.51 -2.13
CA GLU A 27 -7.71 -1.40 -1.30
C GLU A 27 -6.22 -1.06 -1.48
N THR A 28 -5.48 -1.81 -2.30
CA THR A 28 -4.04 -1.57 -2.50
C THR A 28 -3.76 -0.77 -3.77
N ASN A 29 -2.63 -0.07 -3.76
CA ASN A 29 -2.16 0.67 -4.94
C ASN A 29 -1.89 -0.27 -6.12
N LEU A 30 -2.00 0.30 -7.33
CA LEU A 30 -1.55 -0.36 -8.54
C LEU A 30 -0.04 -0.63 -8.47
N THR A 31 0.33 -1.87 -8.74
CA THR A 31 1.72 -2.27 -8.88
C THR A 31 2.02 -2.48 -10.34
N LEU A 32 3.12 -1.89 -10.82
CA LEU A 32 3.57 -2.09 -12.19
C LEU A 32 4.16 -3.47 -12.33
N CYS A 33 3.64 -4.24 -13.30
CA CYS A 33 4.09 -5.58 -13.63
C CYS A 33 4.50 -5.66 -15.10
N THR A 34 5.49 -6.49 -15.40
CA THR A 34 5.91 -6.77 -16.79
C THR A 34 5.10 -7.90 -17.37
N THR A 35 4.68 -7.75 -18.63
CA THR A 35 3.85 -8.74 -19.32
C THR A 35 4.65 -9.93 -19.87
N GLY A 36 5.98 -9.79 -20.00
CA GLY A 36 6.82 -10.82 -20.62
C GLY A 36 6.42 -11.15 -22.06
N GLY A 37 6.04 -10.14 -22.85
CA GLY A 37 5.62 -10.32 -24.24
C GLY A 37 4.20 -10.87 -24.44
N ARG A 38 3.43 -11.06 -23.37
CA ARG A 38 2.03 -11.51 -23.46
C ARG A 38 1.08 -10.31 -23.53
N ILE A 39 -0.04 -10.49 -24.21
CA ILE A 39 -1.10 -9.50 -24.29
C ILE A 39 -2.16 -9.84 -23.25
N PHE A 40 -2.44 -8.89 -22.38
CA PHE A 40 -3.48 -9.01 -21.35
C PHE A 40 -4.53 -7.91 -21.52
N ALA A 41 -5.78 -8.26 -21.29
CA ALA A 41 -6.89 -7.32 -21.28
C ALA A 41 -7.09 -6.68 -19.90
N ARG A 42 -7.68 -5.48 -19.89
CA ARG A 42 -8.12 -4.86 -18.63
C ARG A 42 -9.20 -5.72 -17.97
N GLY A 43 -9.09 -5.95 -16.66
CA GLY A 43 -9.99 -6.81 -15.89
C GLY A 43 -9.57 -8.28 -15.89
N GLU A 44 -8.56 -8.65 -16.68
CA GLU A 44 -8.04 -10.02 -16.68
C GLU A 44 -7.34 -10.34 -15.37
N LYS A 45 -7.55 -11.56 -14.87
CA LYS A 45 -7.00 -12.04 -13.62
C LYS A 45 -5.67 -12.74 -13.88
N VAL A 46 -4.66 -12.37 -13.08
CA VAL A 46 -3.27 -12.84 -13.28
C VAL A 46 -2.63 -13.28 -11.99
N VAL A 47 -1.64 -14.15 -12.10
CA VAL A 47 -0.77 -14.55 -11.01
C VAL A 47 0.59 -13.88 -11.21
N VAL A 48 1.02 -13.12 -10.20
CA VAL A 48 2.27 -12.36 -10.19
C VAL A 48 3.19 -12.90 -9.11
N ASP A 49 4.48 -12.96 -9.38
CA ASP A 49 5.48 -13.37 -8.38
C ASP A 49 5.91 -12.16 -7.54
N LEU A 50 5.52 -12.17 -6.28
CA LEU A 50 5.99 -11.22 -5.28
C LEU A 50 7.03 -11.90 -4.37
N GLU A 51 7.77 -11.09 -3.60
CA GLU A 51 8.73 -11.61 -2.60
C GLU A 51 8.08 -12.53 -1.55
N SER A 52 6.78 -12.34 -1.31
CA SER A 52 5.97 -13.20 -0.44
C SER A 52 5.58 -14.53 -1.10
N GLY A 53 5.74 -14.65 -2.42
CA GLY A 53 5.33 -15.77 -3.26
C GLY A 53 4.28 -15.39 -4.30
N PRO A 54 3.81 -16.36 -5.09
CA PRO A 54 2.77 -16.14 -6.09
C PRO A 54 1.54 -15.50 -5.46
N THR A 55 1.06 -14.42 -6.05
CA THR A 55 -0.08 -13.65 -5.54
C THR A 55 -1.05 -13.39 -6.67
N PHE A 56 -2.35 -13.47 -6.35
CA PHE A 56 -3.42 -13.22 -7.28
C PHE A 56 -3.68 -11.71 -7.41
N GLY A 57 -3.88 -11.25 -8.65
CA GLY A 57 -4.22 -9.87 -8.93
C GLY A 57 -5.09 -9.75 -10.17
N HIS A 58 -5.63 -8.56 -10.41
CA HIS A 58 -6.34 -8.24 -11.64
C HIS A 58 -5.74 -7.01 -12.31
N ILE A 59 -5.75 -7.02 -13.63
CA ILE A 59 -5.22 -5.92 -14.43
C ILE A 59 -6.24 -4.79 -14.46
N GLU A 60 -5.85 -3.65 -13.95
CA GLU A 60 -6.72 -2.47 -13.93
C GLU A 60 -6.31 -1.44 -14.97
N GLN A 61 -5.03 -1.36 -15.25
CA GLN A 61 -4.49 -0.45 -16.25
C GLN A 61 -4.02 -1.23 -17.47
N SER A 62 -4.50 -0.82 -18.65
CA SER A 62 -4.11 -1.38 -19.95
C SER A 62 -2.59 -1.34 -20.17
N PRO A 63 -2.05 -2.23 -21.00
CA PRO A 63 -0.63 -2.25 -21.32
C PRO A 63 -0.16 -0.88 -21.80
N MET A 64 0.90 -0.38 -21.17
CA MET A 64 1.60 0.82 -21.58
C MET A 64 2.91 0.42 -22.25
N PRO A 65 3.29 1.06 -23.37
CA PRO A 65 4.58 0.81 -24.00
C PRO A 65 5.70 1.17 -23.00
N VAL A 66 6.75 0.36 -22.98
CA VAL A 66 7.93 0.62 -22.18
C VAL A 66 8.66 1.83 -22.75
N PHE A 67 8.44 2.99 -22.18
CA PHE A 67 9.46 4.04 -22.25
C PHE A 67 10.58 3.60 -21.32
N LYS A 68 11.79 3.39 -21.86
CA LYS A 68 12.96 3.01 -21.04
C LYS A 68 12.96 3.87 -19.78
N PRO A 69 12.65 3.32 -18.62
CA PRO A 69 12.55 4.15 -17.43
C PRO A 69 13.94 4.62 -17.05
N CYS A 70 14.09 5.89 -16.77
CA CYS A 70 15.30 6.46 -16.15
C CYS A 70 15.59 5.86 -14.76
N GLN A 71 14.65 5.10 -14.23
CA GLN A 71 14.79 4.29 -13.02
C GLN A 71 14.56 2.84 -13.36
N LYS A 72 15.40 1.95 -12.81
CA LYS A 72 15.13 0.52 -12.77
C LYS A 72 13.87 0.34 -11.92
N SER A 73 12.70 0.39 -12.54
CA SER A 73 11.48 0.06 -11.85
C SER A 73 11.59 -1.39 -11.45
N SER A 74 11.37 -1.70 -10.20
CA SER A 74 11.26 -3.06 -9.68
C SER A 74 9.92 -3.67 -10.13
N ALA A 75 9.61 -3.59 -11.43
CA ALA A 75 8.42 -4.17 -11.98
C ALA A 75 8.47 -5.68 -11.80
N ARG A 76 7.40 -6.25 -11.30
CA ARG A 76 7.31 -7.69 -11.01
C ARG A 76 6.81 -8.44 -12.24
N PRO A 77 7.34 -9.62 -12.54
CA PRO A 77 6.89 -10.38 -13.69
C PRO A 77 5.51 -11.02 -13.45
N ILE A 78 4.65 -10.97 -14.45
CA ILE A 78 3.43 -11.77 -14.48
C ILE A 78 3.82 -13.20 -14.86
N LEU A 79 3.52 -14.17 -14.01
CA LEU A 79 3.81 -15.57 -14.27
C LEU A 79 2.89 -16.14 -15.35
N ARG A 80 1.58 -15.94 -15.20
CA ARG A 80 0.54 -16.44 -16.12
C ARG A 80 -0.82 -15.78 -15.87
N ALA A 81 -1.73 -15.95 -16.81
CA ALA A 81 -3.16 -15.73 -16.56
C ALA A 81 -3.66 -16.67 -15.47
N ALA A 82 -4.61 -16.23 -14.68
CA ALA A 82 -5.22 -17.06 -13.63
C ALA A 82 -6.20 -18.06 -14.25
N ASP A 83 -6.11 -19.30 -13.82
CA ASP A 83 -7.04 -20.34 -14.20
C ASP A 83 -8.16 -20.54 -13.14
N SER A 84 -9.09 -21.48 -13.40
CA SER A 84 -10.20 -21.77 -12.48
C SER A 84 -9.74 -22.30 -11.12
N ASN A 85 -8.60 -22.98 -11.07
CA ASN A 85 -8.03 -23.48 -9.83
C ASN A 85 -7.46 -22.33 -8.98
N ASP A 86 -6.83 -21.33 -9.62
CA ASP A 86 -6.34 -20.13 -8.94
C ASP A 86 -7.49 -19.31 -8.35
N LEU A 87 -8.61 -19.20 -9.09
CA LEU A 87 -9.81 -18.51 -8.60
C LEU A 87 -10.36 -19.18 -7.34
N SER A 88 -10.51 -20.50 -7.38
CA SER A 88 -10.97 -21.26 -6.20
C SER A 88 -9.97 -21.22 -5.05
N ALA A 89 -8.67 -21.11 -5.32
CA ALA A 89 -7.65 -20.91 -4.29
C ALA A 89 -7.75 -19.52 -3.68
N TYR A 90 -8.01 -18.50 -4.49
CA TYR A 90 -8.23 -17.12 -4.03
C TYR A 90 -9.48 -16.99 -3.16
N ASP A 91 -10.60 -17.59 -3.57
CA ASP A 91 -11.83 -17.60 -2.76
C ASP A 91 -11.60 -18.27 -1.40
N ARG A 92 -10.87 -19.40 -1.38
CA ARG A 92 -10.46 -20.06 -0.13
C ARG A 92 -9.54 -19.19 0.72
N GLN A 93 -8.64 -18.44 0.10
CA GLN A 93 -7.77 -17.51 0.79
C GLN A 93 -8.60 -16.43 1.51
N ILE A 94 -9.55 -15.79 0.83
CA ILE A 94 -10.45 -14.78 1.43
C ILE A 94 -11.21 -15.37 2.62
N GLN A 95 -11.79 -16.56 2.47
CA GLN A 95 -12.48 -17.24 3.56
C GLN A 95 -11.57 -17.52 4.76
N ASN A 96 -10.34 -17.96 4.51
CA ASN A 96 -9.36 -18.22 5.55
C ASN A 96 -8.92 -16.92 6.24
N GLU A 97 -8.81 -15.80 5.53
CA GLU A 97 -8.50 -14.49 6.10
C GLU A 97 -9.61 -14.00 7.03
N MET A 98 -10.86 -14.12 6.61
CA MET A 98 -12.02 -13.77 7.43
C MET A 98 -12.08 -14.64 8.70
N ASN A 99 -11.99 -15.96 8.54
CA ASN A 99 -12.02 -16.91 9.65
C ASN A 99 -10.80 -16.72 10.56
N GLY A 100 -9.63 -16.47 9.98
CA GLY A 100 -8.39 -16.20 10.71
C GLY A 100 -8.47 -14.94 11.56
N LYS A 101 -9.07 -13.87 11.02
CA LYS A 101 -9.28 -12.62 11.74
C LYS A 101 -10.23 -12.82 12.93
N LEU A 102 -11.38 -13.45 12.70
CA LEU A 102 -12.36 -13.71 13.75
C LEU A 102 -11.77 -14.58 14.87
N PHE A 103 -11.15 -15.70 14.52
CA PHE A 103 -10.52 -16.60 15.49
C PHE A 103 -9.39 -15.91 16.28
N ALA A 104 -8.54 -15.12 15.60
CA ALA A 104 -7.47 -14.40 16.25
C ALA A 104 -8.00 -13.33 17.22
N GLN A 105 -9.09 -12.63 16.89
CA GLN A 105 -9.74 -11.66 17.76
C GLN A 105 -10.37 -12.32 18.99
N GLU A 106 -11.07 -13.44 18.79
CA GLU A 106 -11.67 -14.20 19.88
C GLU A 106 -10.59 -14.74 20.83
N ARG A 107 -9.54 -15.33 20.27
CA ARG A 107 -8.47 -15.93 21.04
C ARG A 107 -7.62 -14.90 21.78
N SER A 108 -7.35 -13.74 21.15
CA SER A 108 -6.63 -12.64 21.83
C SER A 108 -7.41 -12.11 23.04
N ARG A 109 -8.75 -12.00 22.94
CA ARG A 109 -9.60 -11.62 24.08
C ARG A 109 -9.59 -12.68 25.19
N ALA A 110 -9.67 -13.96 24.82
CA ALA A 110 -9.63 -15.07 25.79
C ALA A 110 -8.30 -15.15 26.52
N LEU A 111 -7.20 -14.75 25.90
CA LEU A 111 -5.86 -14.68 26.50
C LEU A 111 -5.60 -13.35 27.22
N GLY A 112 -6.56 -12.41 27.25
CA GLY A 112 -6.40 -11.09 27.87
C GLY A 112 -5.33 -10.21 27.21
N LEU A 113 -5.07 -10.38 25.91
CA LEU A 113 -4.06 -9.61 25.19
C LEU A 113 -4.63 -8.26 24.78
N GLU A 114 -3.99 -7.17 25.20
CA GLU A 114 -4.33 -5.80 24.82
C GLU A 114 -3.81 -5.49 23.40
N MET A 115 -4.43 -6.11 22.40
CA MET A 115 -4.09 -5.95 21.00
C MET A 115 -5.33 -6.00 20.12
N LYS A 116 -5.29 -5.26 19.01
CA LYS A 116 -6.35 -5.26 17.99
C LYS A 116 -5.81 -5.87 16.70
N ILE A 117 -6.41 -6.95 16.23
CA ILE A 117 -6.08 -7.54 14.92
C ILE A 117 -6.78 -6.72 13.83
N SER A 118 -6.00 -6.08 12.98
CA SER A 118 -6.49 -5.16 11.94
C SER A 118 -6.70 -5.89 10.61
N LEU A 119 -5.69 -6.64 10.17
CA LEU A 119 -5.70 -7.36 8.90
C LEU A 119 -5.03 -8.73 9.06
N VAL A 120 -5.49 -9.68 8.27
CA VAL A 120 -4.86 -11.00 8.12
C VAL A 120 -4.62 -11.25 6.65
N ASP A 121 -3.44 -11.74 6.31
CA ASP A 121 -3.01 -12.01 4.95
C ASP A 121 -2.51 -13.45 4.85
N PHE A 122 -3.22 -14.30 4.13
CA PHE A 122 -2.80 -15.66 3.82
C PHE A 122 -2.09 -15.68 2.48
N SER A 123 -1.00 -16.45 2.37
CA SER A 123 -0.39 -16.71 1.07
C SER A 123 -1.30 -17.58 0.21
N LEU A 124 -1.29 -17.38 -1.11
CA LEU A 124 -2.08 -18.17 -2.06
C LEU A 124 -1.81 -19.69 -1.90
N ASN A 125 -0.57 -20.06 -1.54
CA ASN A 125 -0.18 -21.44 -1.28
C ASN A 125 -0.71 -22.01 0.04
N GLY A 126 -1.39 -21.24 0.88
CA GLY A 126 -1.92 -21.63 2.17
C GLY A 126 -0.87 -22.06 3.21
N LYS A 127 0.43 -21.78 2.98
CA LYS A 127 1.51 -22.23 3.89
C LYS A 127 1.93 -21.17 4.92
N LYS A 128 1.63 -19.89 4.65
CA LYS A 128 2.04 -18.76 5.49
C LYS A 128 0.84 -17.86 5.73
N ALA A 129 0.78 -17.25 6.92
CA ALA A 129 -0.18 -16.21 7.25
C ALA A 129 0.51 -15.09 8.03
N ALA A 130 0.24 -13.84 7.65
CA ALA A 130 0.67 -12.65 8.35
C ALA A 130 -0.53 -12.03 9.06
N PHE A 131 -0.40 -11.79 10.36
CA PHE A 131 -1.41 -11.14 11.20
C PHE A 131 -0.91 -9.75 11.57
N TYR A 132 -1.56 -8.72 11.08
CA TYR A 132 -1.24 -7.33 11.36
C TYR A 132 -2.07 -6.88 12.55
N PHE A 133 -1.39 -6.34 13.57
CA PHE A 133 -2.03 -5.91 14.80
C PHE A 133 -1.49 -4.58 15.30
N THR A 134 -2.30 -3.86 16.06
CA THR A 134 -1.91 -2.67 16.83
C THR A 134 -1.97 -2.98 18.31
N SER A 135 -1.02 -2.44 19.07
CA SER A 135 -1.01 -2.44 20.53
C SER A 135 -0.21 -1.25 21.04
N ASP A 136 -0.58 -0.75 22.21
CA ASP A 136 0.10 0.38 22.87
C ASP A 136 1.38 -0.05 23.59
N GLY A 137 1.53 -1.34 23.89
CA GLY A 137 2.65 -1.90 24.61
C GLY A 137 3.21 -3.18 24.01
N ARG A 138 4.14 -3.81 24.72
CA ARG A 138 4.64 -5.15 24.39
C ARG A 138 3.60 -6.19 24.76
N VAL A 139 3.25 -7.05 23.82
CA VAL A 139 2.29 -8.15 23.99
C VAL A 139 3.01 -9.48 23.84
N ASP A 140 2.80 -10.41 24.77
CA ASP A 140 3.26 -11.78 24.61
C ASP A 140 2.23 -12.62 23.84
N PHE A 141 2.46 -12.75 22.56
CA PHE A 141 1.59 -13.48 21.62
C PHE A 141 2.03 -14.92 21.37
N ARG A 142 2.96 -15.50 22.16
CA ARG A 142 3.49 -16.85 21.93
C ARG A 142 2.40 -17.92 21.92
N GLN A 143 1.46 -17.84 22.87
CA GLN A 143 0.35 -18.79 22.94
C GLN A 143 -0.61 -18.58 21.76
N LEU A 144 -0.93 -17.32 21.42
CA LEU A 144 -1.77 -16.99 20.27
C LEU A 144 -1.19 -17.58 18.98
N VAL A 145 0.13 -17.45 18.75
CA VAL A 145 0.80 -18.02 17.58
C VAL A 145 0.69 -19.52 17.52
N ARG A 146 0.82 -20.23 18.65
CA ARG A 146 0.66 -21.70 18.72
C ARG A 146 -0.77 -22.10 18.33
N ASP A 147 -1.76 -21.42 18.89
CA ASP A 147 -3.17 -21.71 18.66
C ASP A 147 -3.55 -21.46 17.20
N LEU A 148 -3.09 -20.33 16.60
CA LEU A 148 -3.28 -20.01 15.20
C LEU A 148 -2.60 -21.03 14.27
N SER A 149 -1.33 -21.37 14.55
CA SER A 149 -0.59 -22.34 13.74
C SER A 149 -1.23 -23.71 13.80
N SER A 150 -1.72 -24.15 14.95
CA SER A 150 -2.42 -25.42 15.11
C SER A 150 -3.76 -25.43 14.39
N ARG A 151 -4.53 -24.33 14.49
CA ARG A 151 -5.88 -24.25 13.89
C ARG A 151 -5.87 -24.24 12.36
N PHE A 152 -4.92 -23.49 11.76
CA PHE A 152 -4.86 -23.29 10.32
C PHE A 152 -3.77 -24.12 9.63
N SER A 153 -2.92 -24.80 10.38
CA SER A 153 -1.76 -25.58 9.87
C SER A 153 -0.82 -24.74 9.00
N VAL A 154 -0.61 -23.46 9.40
CA VAL A 154 0.20 -22.48 8.66
C VAL A 154 1.32 -21.91 9.52
N ARG A 155 2.38 -21.44 8.86
CA ARG A 155 3.41 -20.63 9.53
C ARG A 155 2.90 -19.22 9.76
N VAL A 156 2.66 -18.87 11.03
CA VAL A 156 2.14 -17.56 11.45
C VAL A 156 3.29 -16.56 11.63
N LYS A 157 3.12 -15.36 11.06
CA LYS A 157 3.95 -14.19 11.31
C LYS A 157 3.09 -13.09 11.94
N MET A 158 3.46 -12.62 13.13
CA MET A 158 2.83 -11.47 13.77
C MET A 158 3.58 -10.20 13.38
N VAL A 159 2.85 -9.17 12.92
CA VAL A 159 3.40 -7.89 12.47
C VAL A 159 2.70 -6.77 13.23
N GLN A 160 3.44 -6.09 14.10
CA GLN A 160 2.92 -4.89 14.76
C GLN A 160 2.98 -3.71 13.81
N VAL A 161 1.87 -2.99 13.69
CA VAL A 161 1.74 -1.82 12.81
C VAL A 161 1.35 -0.59 13.62
N GLY A 162 1.81 0.57 13.16
CA GLY A 162 1.43 1.84 13.76
C GLY A 162 0.01 2.26 13.35
N ALA A 163 -0.62 3.18 14.09
CA ALA A 163 -1.99 3.62 13.82
C ALA A 163 -2.19 4.19 12.40
N ARG A 164 -1.17 4.85 11.83
CA ARG A 164 -1.24 5.35 10.44
C ARG A 164 -1.10 4.23 9.42
N ASP A 165 -0.24 3.27 9.70
CA ASP A 165 -0.06 2.10 8.83
C ASP A 165 -1.30 1.22 8.86
N GLU A 166 -1.94 1.06 10.05
CA GLU A 166 -3.25 0.41 10.18
C GLU A 166 -4.30 1.11 9.29
N ALA A 167 -4.41 2.44 9.40
CA ALA A 167 -5.34 3.20 8.58
C ALA A 167 -5.03 3.06 7.07
N GLY A 168 -3.75 2.98 6.71
CA GLY A 168 -3.31 2.74 5.33
C GLY A 168 -3.66 1.36 4.80
N LEU A 169 -3.59 0.33 5.66
CA LEU A 169 -3.95 -1.05 5.32
C LEU A 169 -5.47 -1.26 5.21
N VAL A 170 -6.25 -0.63 6.10
CA VAL A 170 -7.71 -0.72 6.10
C VAL A 170 -8.32 0.14 4.98
N GLY A 171 -7.66 1.26 4.63
CA GLY A 171 -8.17 2.21 3.65
C GLY A 171 -9.26 3.11 4.19
N GLY A 172 -10.01 3.74 3.29
CA GLY A 172 -11.14 4.60 3.61
C GLY A 172 -11.04 6.00 3.04
N ILE A 173 -11.93 6.89 3.51
CA ILE A 173 -12.06 8.28 3.06
C ILE A 173 -11.59 9.22 4.16
N GLY A 174 -10.77 10.20 3.80
CA GLY A 174 -10.29 11.24 4.70
C GLY A 174 -11.33 12.33 4.97
N VAL A 175 -11.04 13.21 5.92
CA VAL A 175 -11.88 14.40 6.22
C VAL A 175 -12.02 15.35 5.02
N CYS A 176 -11.14 15.24 4.03
CA CYS A 176 -11.18 15.99 2.76
C CYS A 176 -12.12 15.37 1.71
N GLY A 177 -12.75 14.22 1.98
CA GLY A 177 -13.63 13.52 1.03
C GLY A 177 -12.89 12.66 -0.01
N LEU A 178 -11.56 12.63 0.02
CA LEU A 178 -10.73 11.80 -0.86
C LEU A 178 -10.27 10.54 -0.14
N THR A 179 -9.84 9.52 -0.91
CA THR A 179 -9.20 8.33 -0.36
C THR A 179 -7.96 8.71 0.48
N LEU A 180 -7.70 7.93 1.53
CA LEU A 180 -6.58 8.22 2.44
C LEU A 180 -5.26 8.29 1.69
N CYS A 181 -4.48 9.35 1.90
CA CYS A 181 -3.15 9.52 1.29
C CYS A 181 -2.21 8.35 1.65
N CYS A 182 -2.28 7.84 2.89
CA CYS A 182 -1.47 6.71 3.35
C CYS A 182 -1.86 5.37 2.69
N SER A 183 -3.09 5.19 2.25
CA SER A 183 -3.51 3.99 1.52
C SER A 183 -3.17 4.07 0.04
N THR A 184 -3.05 5.27 -0.53
CA THR A 184 -2.86 5.48 -1.97
C THR A 184 -1.39 5.79 -2.33
N TRP A 185 -1.00 7.04 -2.34
CA TRP A 185 0.24 7.51 -2.96
C TRP A 185 1.34 7.91 -1.95
N LEU A 186 0.96 8.35 -0.73
CA LEU A 186 1.93 8.83 0.26
C LEU A 186 2.47 7.64 1.07
N LYS A 187 3.71 7.25 0.82
CA LYS A 187 4.37 6.12 1.50
C LYS A 187 5.40 6.58 2.53
N ASP A 188 6.07 7.71 2.26
CA ASP A 188 7.10 8.24 3.14
C ASP A 188 6.54 9.36 4.00
N PHE A 189 6.68 9.22 5.31
CA PHE A 189 6.15 10.16 6.29
C PHE A 189 7.28 10.86 7.03
N ARG A 190 7.34 12.18 6.90
CA ARG A 190 8.19 13.03 7.73
C ARG A 190 7.46 13.44 9.01
N PRO A 191 8.19 13.85 10.09
CA PRO A 191 7.57 14.34 11.31
C PRO A 191 6.63 15.52 11.05
N ILE A 192 5.46 15.50 11.68
CA ILE A 192 4.42 16.51 11.51
C ILE A 192 4.27 17.30 12.78
N SER A 193 4.27 18.63 12.68
CA SER A 193 4.12 19.52 13.82
C SER A 193 2.89 20.43 13.69
N ILE A 194 2.36 20.87 14.83
CA ILE A 194 1.24 21.83 14.88
C ILE A 194 1.61 23.16 14.21
N GLN A 195 2.90 23.50 14.16
CA GLN A 195 3.35 24.72 13.47
C GLN A 195 3.05 24.69 11.96
N MET A 196 3.02 23.49 11.35
CA MET A 196 2.63 23.34 9.94
C MET A 196 1.17 23.73 9.73
N ALA A 197 0.26 23.32 10.64
CA ALA A 197 -1.13 23.75 10.60
C ALA A 197 -1.30 25.26 10.77
N LYS A 198 -0.53 25.87 11.68
CA LYS A 198 -0.50 27.33 11.85
C LYS A 198 -0.02 28.06 10.59
N ARG A 199 1.01 27.55 9.92
CA ARG A 199 1.51 28.14 8.67
C ARG A 199 0.48 28.11 7.54
N GLN A 200 -0.34 27.06 7.52
CA GLN A 200 -1.41 26.84 6.55
C GLN A 200 -2.73 27.52 6.93
N ASN A 201 -2.72 28.36 7.99
CA ASN A 201 -3.89 29.08 8.51
C ASN A 201 -5.08 28.15 8.86
N LEU A 202 -4.80 26.92 9.25
CA LEU A 202 -5.84 25.97 9.66
C LEU A 202 -6.20 26.19 11.13
N SER A 203 -7.50 25.99 11.43
CA SER A 203 -7.99 25.96 12.81
C SER A 203 -7.28 24.85 13.58
N LEU A 204 -6.79 25.14 14.77
CA LEU A 204 -6.12 24.17 15.64
C LEU A 204 -7.09 23.20 16.34
N ASN A 205 -8.35 23.14 15.90
CA ASN A 205 -9.30 22.16 16.42
C ASN A 205 -8.81 20.75 16.04
N PRO A 206 -8.59 19.85 17.03
CA PRO A 206 -8.13 18.49 16.78
C PRO A 206 -8.96 17.73 15.73
N SER A 207 -10.28 17.93 15.69
CA SER A 207 -11.15 17.28 14.71
C SER A 207 -10.88 17.71 13.25
N LYS A 208 -10.30 18.91 13.04
CA LYS A 208 -9.99 19.41 11.70
C LYS A 208 -8.55 19.15 11.24
N ILE A 209 -7.63 18.90 12.17
CA ILE A 209 -6.21 18.69 11.86
C ILE A 209 -5.74 17.26 12.11
N SER A 210 -6.62 16.36 12.60
CA SER A 210 -6.34 14.93 12.78
C SER A 210 -6.91 14.10 11.64
N GLY A 211 -6.15 13.11 11.23
CA GLY A 211 -6.60 12.10 10.26
C GLY A 211 -7.37 10.96 10.92
N GLN A 212 -7.89 10.02 10.12
CA GLN A 212 -8.58 8.81 10.59
C GLN A 212 -7.68 7.95 11.51
N CYS A 213 -6.37 8.06 11.38
CA CYS A 213 -5.41 7.39 12.25
C CYS A 213 -5.24 8.04 13.64
N GLY A 214 -5.98 9.10 13.96
CA GLY A 214 -5.87 9.85 15.20
C GLY A 214 -4.61 10.74 15.32
N ARG A 215 -3.69 10.70 14.34
CA ARG A 215 -2.49 11.55 14.28
C ARG A 215 -2.76 12.78 13.38
N LEU A 216 -1.89 13.79 13.48
CA LEU A 216 -1.98 14.96 12.59
C LEU A 216 -2.01 14.55 11.11
N LEU A 217 -2.77 15.29 10.31
CA LEU A 217 -2.93 15.04 8.87
C LEU A 217 -1.58 15.01 8.15
N CYS A 218 -1.34 13.96 7.37
CA CYS A 218 -0.09 13.79 6.62
C CYS A 218 0.08 14.83 5.49
N CYS A 219 -1.02 15.33 4.93
CA CYS A 219 -0.99 16.41 3.94
C CYS A 219 -0.36 17.70 4.50
N LEU A 220 -0.49 17.99 5.81
CA LEU A 220 0.16 19.15 6.43
C LEU A 220 1.67 19.17 6.18
N ALA A 221 2.33 18.02 6.34
CA ALA A 221 3.75 17.92 6.10
C ALA A 221 4.07 17.91 4.60
N TYR A 222 3.23 17.29 3.79
CA TYR A 222 3.43 17.24 2.34
C TYR A 222 3.36 18.61 1.70
N GLU A 223 2.38 19.43 2.10
CA GLU A 223 2.13 20.75 1.54
C GLU A 223 2.98 21.86 2.18
N ASP A 224 3.63 21.61 3.34
CA ASP A 224 4.32 22.62 4.16
C ASP A 224 5.38 23.42 3.37
N ASP A 225 6.05 22.79 2.42
CA ASP A 225 7.11 23.44 1.66
C ASP A 225 6.57 24.53 0.70
N HIS A 226 5.35 24.34 0.17
CA HIS A 226 4.67 25.36 -0.64
C HIS A 226 4.32 26.61 0.21
N TYR A 227 3.84 26.38 1.44
CA TYR A 227 3.50 27.48 2.36
C TYR A 227 4.73 28.19 2.93
N LYS A 228 5.88 27.53 3.02
CA LYS A 228 7.16 28.18 3.34
C LYS A 228 7.63 29.06 2.20
N ALA A 229 7.51 28.59 0.96
CA ALA A 229 7.91 29.32 -0.22
C ALA A 229 7.10 30.63 -0.39
N SER A 230 5.76 30.58 -0.24
CA SER A 230 4.90 31.75 -0.35
C SER A 230 5.18 32.81 0.71
N LYS A 231 5.45 32.41 1.98
CA LYS A 231 5.84 33.38 3.04
C LYS A 231 7.20 34.06 2.78
N ASN A 232 8.09 33.42 2.04
CA ASN A 232 9.35 34.02 1.64
C ASN A 232 9.19 35.00 0.46
N GLN A 233 8.15 34.79 -0.39
CA GLN A 233 7.79 35.74 -1.45
C GLN A 233 7.30 37.07 -0.90
N ASP A 234 6.46 37.04 0.14
CA ASP A 234 6.01 38.27 0.83
C ASP A 234 7.17 39.04 1.50
N ARG A 235 8.35 38.38 1.63
CA ARG A 235 9.60 38.97 2.13
C ARG A 235 10.60 39.33 1.03
N GLY A 236 10.20 39.37 -0.26
CA GLY A 236 11.01 39.86 -1.38
C GLY A 236 11.98 38.86 -2.02
N GLN A 237 11.79 37.56 -1.84
CA GLN A 237 12.56 36.53 -2.56
C GLN A 237 11.66 35.79 -3.54
N ALA A 238 11.99 35.84 -4.83
CA ALA A 238 11.28 35.14 -5.88
C ALA A 238 11.36 33.61 -5.70
N PRO A 239 10.26 32.83 -5.93
CA PRO A 239 10.26 31.37 -5.77
C PRO A 239 10.95 30.71 -6.94
N THR A 240 11.86 29.81 -6.64
CA THR A 240 12.26 28.74 -7.57
C THR A 240 11.22 27.63 -7.48
N LEU A 241 10.35 27.58 -8.47
CA LEU A 241 9.40 26.46 -8.64
C LEU A 241 10.19 25.18 -8.96
N PRO A 242 10.00 24.08 -8.23
CA PRO A 242 10.47 22.78 -8.70
C PRO A 242 9.62 22.37 -9.89
N VAL A 243 10.28 22.18 -11.03
CA VAL A 243 9.67 21.59 -12.22
C VAL A 243 9.24 20.18 -11.85
N LEU A 244 7.93 19.91 -11.95
CA LEU A 244 7.38 18.57 -11.88
C LEU A 244 7.90 17.77 -13.07
N ALA A 245 8.77 16.80 -12.81
CA ALA A 245 9.19 15.77 -13.75
C ALA A 245 8.38 14.51 -13.53
#